data_e12b1899ecfe0c842ff231ac6872fa11
#
_entry.id   e12b1899ecfe0c842ff231ac6872fa11
#
_cell.length_a   1.000
_cell.length_b   1.000
_cell.length_c   1.000
_cell.angle_alpha   90.00
_cell.angle_beta   90.00
_cell.angle_gamma   90.00
#
_symmetry.space_group_name_H-M   'P 1'
#
loop_
_entity.id
_entity.type
_entity.pdbx_description
1 polymer ?
#
loop_
_entity_poly.entity_id
_entity_poly.type
_entity_poly.pdbx_seq_one_letter_code
_entity_poly.pdbx_strand_id
1 'polypeptide(L)'
;GNDVANYVSRTAAARGTKVHHMCEDYLNNQATNFPDKWERHKKDFLPWCLFNQLREKVLVNIDDIHAQECSLYSDKYKVAGRVDCIAKYNGVLSIIDFKTSTKTRSDDWNENYYIQGSAYAEMFTELTGIDISQIVILVVTEDGTVQEFIKEKDDFLDALTDSVAEWKKQNETDNTGRPITHN
;
A
#
# COMPACT_ATOMS: atom_id res chain seq x y z
N GLY A 1 -0.18 11.09 -28.98
CA GLY A 1 0.34 9.95 -28.23
C GLY A 1 0.66 10.25 -26.79
N ASN A 2 1.81 10.90 -26.52
CA ASN A 2 2.33 11.06 -25.15
C ASN A 2 1.46 11.92 -24.24
N ASP A 3 0.83 12.98 -24.75
CA ASP A 3 -0.02 13.87 -23.95
C ASP A 3 -1.28 13.17 -23.41
N VAL A 4 -1.90 12.31 -24.24
CA VAL A 4 -3.06 11.53 -23.84
C VAL A 4 -2.67 10.49 -22.78
N ALA A 5 -1.55 9.78 -22.97
CA ALA A 5 -1.05 8.82 -22.01
C ALA A 5 -0.72 9.48 -20.66
N ASN A 6 -0.08 10.65 -20.69
CA ASN A 6 0.24 11.44 -19.49
C ASN A 6 -1.04 11.93 -18.77
N TYR A 7 -2.04 12.37 -19.53
CA TYR A 7 -3.31 12.78 -18.96
C TYR A 7 -4.03 11.62 -18.28
N VAL A 8 -4.12 10.47 -18.94
CA VAL A 8 -4.75 9.25 -18.38
C VAL A 8 -4.04 8.80 -17.12
N SER A 9 -2.69 8.78 -17.14
CA SER A 9 -1.88 8.39 -15.98
C SER A 9 -2.08 9.32 -14.78
N ARG A 10 -2.08 10.64 -14.99
CA ARG A 10 -2.32 11.63 -13.92
C ARG A 10 -3.73 11.51 -13.34
N THR A 11 -4.73 11.30 -14.19
CA THR A 11 -6.12 11.14 -13.75
C THR A 11 -6.28 9.88 -12.90
N ALA A 12 -5.65 8.77 -13.31
CA ALA A 12 -5.65 7.54 -12.54
C ALA A 12 -4.95 7.70 -11.19
N ALA A 13 -3.80 8.36 -11.15
CA ALA A 13 -3.07 8.64 -9.91
C ALA A 13 -3.87 9.53 -8.95
N ALA A 14 -4.49 10.61 -9.46
CA ALA A 14 -5.34 11.50 -8.66
C ALA A 14 -6.55 10.77 -8.08
N ARG A 15 -7.17 9.89 -8.86
CA ARG A 15 -8.27 9.03 -8.39
C ARG A 15 -7.81 8.11 -7.27
N GLY A 16 -6.68 7.43 -7.46
CA GLY A 16 -6.09 6.56 -6.43
C GLY A 16 -5.86 7.30 -5.12
N THR A 17 -5.25 8.47 -5.16
CA THR A 17 -5.02 9.32 -3.99
C THR A 17 -6.31 9.65 -3.25
N LYS A 18 -7.39 10.00 -3.97
CA LYS A 18 -8.68 10.30 -3.35
C LYS A 18 -9.30 9.09 -2.69
N VAL A 19 -9.24 7.91 -3.31
CA VAL A 19 -9.74 6.66 -2.70
C VAL A 19 -8.96 6.33 -1.42
N HIS A 20 -7.64 6.46 -1.44
CA HIS A 20 -6.81 6.27 -0.24
C HIS A 20 -7.23 7.20 0.91
N HIS A 21 -7.41 8.49 0.65
CA HIS A 21 -7.86 9.46 1.67
C HIS A 21 -9.24 9.11 2.22
N MET A 22 -10.15 8.61 1.38
CA MET A 22 -11.48 8.17 1.83
C MET A 22 -11.39 6.94 2.74
N CYS A 23 -10.53 5.98 2.41
CA CYS A 23 -10.29 4.81 3.26
C CYS A 23 -9.69 5.22 4.61
N GLU A 24 -8.67 6.08 4.61
CA GLU A 24 -8.04 6.60 5.82
C GLU A 24 -9.04 7.34 6.70
N ASP A 25 -9.80 8.28 6.14
CA ASP A 25 -10.79 9.06 6.87
C ASP A 25 -11.91 8.18 7.43
N TYR A 26 -12.34 7.17 6.67
CA TYR A 26 -13.33 6.20 7.15
C TYR A 26 -12.83 5.42 8.35
N LEU A 27 -11.63 4.88 8.27
CA LEU A 27 -11.00 4.11 9.34
C LEU A 27 -10.66 4.97 10.56
N ASN A 28 -10.47 6.28 10.39
CA ASN A 28 -10.32 7.27 11.46
C ASN A 28 -11.65 7.79 12.01
N ASN A 29 -12.78 7.19 11.64
CA ASN A 29 -14.13 7.62 12.05
C ASN A 29 -14.48 9.07 11.69
N GLN A 30 -13.93 9.61 10.62
CA GLN A 30 -14.18 10.99 10.19
C GLN A 30 -15.65 11.23 9.81
N ALA A 31 -16.33 10.21 9.29
CA ALA A 31 -17.76 10.28 8.99
C ALA A 31 -18.62 10.64 10.23
N THR A 32 -18.24 10.14 11.41
CA THR A 32 -18.91 10.38 12.67
C THR A 32 -18.41 11.64 13.36
N ASN A 33 -17.10 11.84 13.39
CA ASN A 33 -16.46 12.90 14.14
C ASN A 33 -16.48 14.26 13.41
N PHE A 34 -16.45 14.22 12.07
CA PHE A 34 -16.37 15.42 11.23
C PHE A 34 -17.24 15.27 9.97
N PRO A 35 -18.57 15.22 10.12
CA PRO A 35 -19.49 14.95 9.01
C PRO A 35 -19.35 15.95 7.84
N ASP A 36 -19.11 17.23 8.12
CA ASP A 36 -18.94 18.25 7.08
C ASP A 36 -17.68 18.04 6.22
N LYS A 37 -16.59 17.53 6.81
CA LYS A 37 -15.40 17.15 6.06
C LYS A 37 -15.68 15.89 5.23
N TRP A 38 -16.38 14.95 5.80
CA TRP A 38 -16.74 13.71 5.15
C TRP A 38 -17.64 13.92 3.93
N GLU A 39 -18.62 14.83 4.02
CA GLU A 39 -19.50 15.18 2.90
C GLU A 39 -18.74 15.70 1.67
N ARG A 40 -17.53 16.25 1.85
CA ARG A 40 -16.70 16.70 0.72
C ARG A 40 -16.28 15.54 -0.19
N HIS A 41 -16.07 14.35 0.35
CA HIS A 41 -15.71 13.18 -0.44
C HIS A 41 -16.76 12.81 -1.47
N LYS A 42 -18.04 13.02 -1.17
CA LYS A 42 -19.15 12.70 -2.07
C LYS A 42 -19.13 13.52 -3.38
N LYS A 43 -18.43 14.65 -3.40
CA LYS A 43 -18.29 15.49 -4.61
C LYS A 43 -17.41 14.83 -5.67
N ASP A 44 -16.51 13.95 -5.26
CA ASP A 44 -15.63 13.18 -6.14
C ASP A 44 -16.33 11.86 -6.52
N PHE A 45 -17.27 11.93 -7.46
CA PHE A 45 -18.23 10.84 -7.72
C PHE A 45 -17.58 9.47 -7.96
N LEU A 46 -16.67 9.34 -8.94
CA LEU A 46 -16.05 8.05 -9.23
C LEU A 46 -15.18 7.53 -8.05
N PRO A 47 -14.23 8.30 -7.48
CA PRO A 47 -13.54 7.89 -6.25
C PRO A 47 -14.49 7.48 -5.12
N TRP A 48 -15.59 8.21 -4.93
CA TRP A 48 -16.59 7.90 -3.92
C TRP A 48 -17.27 6.54 -4.18
N CYS A 49 -17.64 6.25 -5.42
CA CYS A 49 -18.21 4.95 -5.79
C CYS A 49 -17.22 3.81 -5.53
N LEU A 50 -15.96 3.96 -5.93
CA LEU A 50 -14.90 2.96 -5.72
C LEU A 50 -14.61 2.74 -4.23
N PHE A 51 -14.50 3.81 -3.46
CA PHE A 51 -14.37 3.72 -2.00
C PHE A 51 -15.53 2.94 -1.36
N ASN A 52 -16.77 3.21 -1.78
CA ASN A 52 -17.92 2.47 -1.23
C ASN A 52 -17.87 0.98 -1.56
N GLN A 53 -17.36 0.58 -2.72
CA GLN A 53 -17.14 -0.84 -3.02
C GLN A 53 -16.12 -1.47 -2.06
N LEU A 54 -15.00 -0.78 -1.78
CA LEU A 54 -14.03 -1.24 -0.77
C LEU A 54 -14.68 -1.29 0.62
N ARG A 55 -15.37 -0.22 1.01
CA ARG A 55 -16.01 -0.13 2.34
C ARG A 55 -16.92 -1.30 2.61
N GLU A 56 -17.81 -1.59 1.67
CA GLU A 56 -18.85 -2.61 1.87
C GLU A 56 -18.31 -4.03 1.82
N LYS A 57 -17.28 -4.28 1.03
CA LYS A 57 -16.79 -5.63 0.78
C LYS A 57 -15.61 -6.03 1.67
N VAL A 58 -14.68 -5.10 1.94
CA VAL A 58 -13.41 -5.46 2.57
C VAL A 58 -13.01 -4.59 3.76
N LEU A 59 -13.34 -3.28 3.80
CA LEU A 59 -12.95 -2.45 4.95
C LEU A 59 -13.67 -2.86 6.24
N VAL A 60 -14.82 -3.50 6.13
CA VAL A 60 -15.56 -4.08 7.27
C VAL A 60 -14.79 -5.19 7.99
N ASN A 61 -13.77 -5.77 7.34
CA ASN A 61 -12.91 -6.80 7.90
C ASN A 61 -11.70 -6.23 8.67
N ILE A 62 -11.55 -4.91 8.66
CA ILE A 62 -10.45 -4.21 9.33
C ILE A 62 -10.89 -3.82 10.74
N ASP A 63 -10.08 -4.19 11.72
CA ASP A 63 -10.28 -3.90 13.14
C ASP A 63 -8.94 -3.65 13.84
N ASP A 64 -8.96 -3.16 15.07
CA ASP A 64 -7.77 -2.96 15.91
C ASP A 64 -6.62 -2.26 15.15
N ILE A 65 -6.86 -1.01 14.77
CA ILE A 65 -5.92 -0.23 13.95
C ILE A 65 -4.76 0.26 14.81
N HIS A 66 -3.55 -0.14 14.44
CA HIS A 66 -2.30 0.27 15.11
C HIS A 66 -1.69 1.52 14.48
N ALA A 67 -1.74 1.65 13.16
CA ALA A 67 -1.22 2.81 12.44
C ALA A 67 -1.89 2.99 11.09
N GLN A 68 -1.97 4.24 10.63
CA GLN A 68 -2.36 4.60 9.27
C GLN A 68 -1.42 5.66 8.73
N GLU A 69 -1.11 5.57 7.43
CA GLU A 69 -0.23 6.53 6.72
C GLU A 69 1.07 6.80 7.50
N CYS A 70 1.67 5.72 8.01
CA CYS A 70 2.83 5.75 8.90
C CYS A 70 4.13 5.59 8.14
N SER A 71 5.08 6.48 8.37
CA SER A 71 6.44 6.35 7.85
C SER A 71 7.24 5.38 8.70
N LEU A 72 7.85 4.39 8.07
CA LEU A 72 8.65 3.37 8.69
C LEU A 72 10.05 3.35 8.08
N TYR A 73 11.00 2.81 8.84
CA TYR A 73 12.40 2.65 8.43
C TYR A 73 12.97 1.35 9.01
N SER A 74 13.83 0.68 8.24
CA SER A 74 14.61 -0.47 8.70
C SER A 74 16.10 -0.16 8.70
N ASP A 75 16.74 -0.34 9.85
CA ASP A 75 18.19 -0.30 9.97
C ASP A 75 18.85 -1.52 9.33
N LYS A 76 18.20 -2.67 9.41
CA LYS A 76 18.68 -3.93 8.82
C LYS A 76 18.78 -3.85 7.29
N TYR A 77 17.69 -3.44 6.65
CA TYR A 77 17.61 -3.36 5.20
C TYR A 77 18.06 -2.02 4.62
N LYS A 78 18.15 -0.97 5.46
CA LYS A 78 18.44 0.42 5.03
C LYS A 78 17.42 0.95 4.03
N VAL A 79 16.17 0.65 4.27
CA VAL A 79 15.04 1.08 3.44
C VAL A 79 14.03 1.83 4.31
N ALA A 80 13.31 2.74 3.69
CA ALA A 80 12.24 3.50 4.31
C ALA A 80 11.01 3.50 3.40
N GLY A 81 9.84 3.69 3.98
CA GLY A 81 8.60 3.79 3.23
C GLY A 81 7.43 4.23 4.09
N ARG A 82 6.28 4.37 3.46
CA ARG A 82 5.03 4.77 4.11
C ARG A 82 3.99 3.67 3.89
N VAL A 83 3.53 3.09 4.99
CA VAL A 83 2.49 2.06 4.98
C VAL A 83 1.11 2.71 5.04
N ASP A 84 0.15 2.18 4.28
CA ASP A 84 -1.23 2.69 4.28
C ASP A 84 -1.93 2.39 5.61
N CYS A 85 -1.91 1.13 6.05
CA CYS A 85 -2.58 0.71 7.27
C CYS A 85 -1.90 -0.51 7.90
N ILE A 86 -1.81 -0.50 9.23
CA ILE A 86 -1.43 -1.65 10.07
C ILE A 86 -2.58 -1.90 11.02
N ALA A 87 -3.26 -3.01 10.84
CA ALA A 87 -4.47 -3.36 11.58
C ALA A 87 -4.73 -4.86 11.54
N LYS A 88 -5.69 -5.34 12.32
CA LYS A 88 -6.20 -6.69 12.13
C LYS A 88 -7.10 -6.75 10.91
N TYR A 89 -6.85 -7.71 10.06
CA TYR A 89 -7.69 -8.08 8.93
C TYR A 89 -8.21 -9.50 9.13
N ASN A 90 -9.53 -9.66 9.23
CA ASN A 90 -10.13 -10.92 9.66
C ASN A 90 -9.51 -11.48 10.97
N GLY A 91 -9.18 -10.59 11.91
CA GLY A 91 -8.61 -10.94 13.21
C GLY A 91 -7.11 -11.18 13.24
N VAL A 92 -6.40 -11.11 12.11
CA VAL A 92 -4.95 -11.28 12.00
C VAL A 92 -4.26 -9.95 11.79
N LEU A 93 -3.25 -9.60 12.61
CA LEU A 93 -2.48 -8.36 12.45
C LEU A 93 -1.73 -8.37 11.12
N SER A 94 -1.93 -7.34 10.31
CA SER A 94 -1.55 -7.32 8.90
C SER A 94 -1.00 -5.97 8.48
N ILE A 95 -0.13 -6.00 7.48
CA ILE A 95 0.13 -4.87 6.60
C ILE A 95 -0.98 -4.83 5.55
N ILE A 96 -1.68 -3.71 5.46
CA ILE A 96 -2.80 -3.53 4.53
C ILE A 96 -2.49 -2.39 3.58
N ASP A 97 -2.63 -2.64 2.28
CA ASP A 97 -2.36 -1.69 1.23
C ASP A 97 -3.57 -1.57 0.30
N PHE A 98 -4.01 -0.34 0.04
CA PHE A 98 -5.14 -0.03 -0.83
C PHE A 98 -4.66 0.33 -2.22
N LYS A 99 -5.20 -0.32 -3.25
CA LYS A 99 -4.86 -0.07 -4.65
C LYS A 99 -6.09 0.22 -5.49
N THR A 100 -5.97 1.16 -6.41
CA THR A 100 -6.90 1.31 -7.51
C THR A 100 -6.27 0.80 -8.79
N SER A 101 -7.06 0.16 -9.64
CA SER A 101 -6.60 -0.39 -10.90
C SER A 101 -7.63 -0.14 -12.00
N THR A 102 -7.19 -0.07 -13.24
CA THR A 102 -8.08 0.02 -14.40
C THR A 102 -8.80 -1.32 -14.65
N LYS A 103 -8.08 -2.42 -14.38
CA LYS A 103 -8.56 -3.80 -14.60
C LYS A 103 -8.23 -4.67 -13.42
N THR A 104 -8.89 -5.82 -13.34
CA THR A 104 -8.52 -6.89 -12.40
C THR A 104 -7.06 -7.29 -12.60
N ARG A 105 -6.40 -7.62 -11.49
CA ARG A 105 -5.01 -8.02 -11.45
C ARG A 105 -4.90 -9.54 -11.25
N SER A 106 -3.96 -10.17 -11.92
CA SER A 106 -3.54 -11.52 -11.57
C SER A 106 -2.64 -11.47 -10.32
N ASP A 107 -2.60 -12.56 -9.59
CA ASP A 107 -1.80 -12.69 -8.37
C ASP A 107 -0.31 -12.36 -8.61
N ASP A 108 0.25 -12.90 -9.68
CA ASP A 108 1.67 -12.70 -10.05
C ASP A 108 2.04 -11.23 -10.30
N TRP A 109 1.09 -10.40 -10.70
CA TRP A 109 1.34 -8.98 -10.94
C TRP A 109 1.48 -8.16 -9.65
N ASN A 110 1.19 -8.78 -8.51
CA ASN A 110 1.25 -8.12 -7.21
C ASN A 110 2.53 -8.45 -6.44
N GLU A 111 3.46 -9.25 -6.98
CA GLU A 111 4.67 -9.69 -6.28
C GLU A 111 5.44 -8.52 -5.66
N ASN A 112 5.63 -7.43 -6.40
CA ASN A 112 6.29 -6.23 -5.86
C ASN A 112 5.54 -5.62 -4.67
N TYR A 113 4.22 -5.70 -4.63
CA TYR A 113 3.43 -5.22 -3.49
C TYR A 113 3.59 -6.15 -2.29
N TYR A 114 3.73 -7.46 -2.51
CA TYR A 114 3.98 -8.41 -1.42
C TYR A 114 5.38 -8.23 -0.84
N ILE A 115 6.39 -8.01 -1.67
CA ILE A 115 7.76 -7.70 -1.24
C ILE A 115 7.76 -6.38 -0.43
N GLN A 116 7.09 -5.35 -0.91
CA GLN A 116 6.95 -4.08 -0.19
C GLN A 116 6.22 -4.25 1.15
N GLY A 117 5.15 -5.04 1.18
CA GLY A 117 4.40 -5.35 2.40
C GLY A 117 5.26 -6.10 3.42
N SER A 118 6.08 -7.05 2.95
CA SER A 118 7.05 -7.76 3.80
C SER A 118 8.08 -6.81 4.40
N ALA A 119 8.58 -5.85 3.62
CA ALA A 119 9.48 -4.82 4.12
C ALA A 119 8.83 -3.99 5.23
N TYR A 120 7.58 -3.57 5.07
CA TYR A 120 6.85 -2.82 6.09
C TYR A 120 6.61 -3.64 7.35
N ALA A 121 6.30 -4.93 7.23
CA ALA A 121 6.15 -5.83 8.37
C ALA A 121 7.46 -5.94 9.16
N GLU A 122 8.59 -6.14 8.49
CA GLU A 122 9.91 -6.19 9.11
C GLU A 122 10.28 -4.84 9.79
N MET A 123 10.01 -3.70 9.13
CA MET A 123 10.22 -2.37 9.70
C MET A 123 9.42 -2.17 10.99
N PHE A 124 8.16 -2.58 10.99
CA PHE A 124 7.28 -2.43 12.15
C PHE A 124 7.72 -3.35 13.29
N THR A 125 8.09 -4.58 12.99
CA THR A 125 8.64 -5.52 13.99
C THR A 125 9.95 -5.01 14.60
N GLU A 126 10.82 -4.46 13.75
CA GLU A 126 12.10 -3.87 14.19
C GLU A 126 11.87 -2.68 15.14
N LEU A 127 10.87 -1.84 14.84
CA LEU A 127 10.55 -0.65 15.63
C LEU A 127 9.82 -0.96 16.94
N THR A 128 8.91 -1.94 16.95
CA THR A 128 7.95 -2.17 18.05
C THR A 128 8.15 -3.47 18.80
N GLY A 129 8.85 -4.44 18.21
CA GLY A 129 8.95 -5.81 18.71
C GLY A 129 7.68 -6.65 18.45
N ILE A 130 6.66 -6.09 17.78
CA ILE A 130 5.42 -6.79 17.44
C ILE A 130 5.58 -7.42 16.06
N ASP A 131 5.43 -8.73 15.97
CA ASP A 131 5.51 -9.45 14.70
C ASP A 131 4.21 -9.30 13.89
N ILE A 132 4.38 -9.12 12.56
CA ILE A 132 3.30 -9.11 11.59
C ILE A 132 3.58 -10.20 10.57
N SER A 133 2.69 -11.19 10.46
CA SER A 133 2.86 -12.32 9.54
C SER A 133 2.11 -12.14 8.21
N GLN A 134 1.05 -11.34 8.20
CA GLN A 134 0.12 -11.28 7.07
C GLN A 134 0.22 -9.97 6.29
N ILE A 135 0.18 -10.09 4.96
CA ILE A 135 0.10 -8.98 4.01
C ILE A 135 -1.24 -9.06 3.29
N VAL A 136 -1.94 -7.93 3.21
CA VAL A 136 -3.25 -7.83 2.55
C VAL A 136 -3.21 -6.70 1.52
N ILE A 137 -3.44 -7.03 0.26
CA ILE A 137 -3.59 -6.06 -0.82
C ILE A 137 -5.05 -6.01 -1.24
N LEU A 138 -5.67 -4.87 -1.07
CA LEU A 138 -7.07 -4.62 -1.41
C LEU A 138 -7.14 -3.75 -2.66
N VAL A 139 -7.68 -4.31 -3.73
CA VAL A 139 -7.74 -3.65 -5.04
C VAL A 139 -9.19 -3.36 -5.40
N VAL A 140 -9.46 -2.14 -5.86
CA VAL A 140 -10.73 -1.80 -6.52
C VAL A 140 -10.45 -1.35 -7.94
N THR A 141 -11.18 -1.93 -8.88
CA THR A 141 -11.07 -1.60 -10.31
C THR A 141 -12.09 -0.54 -10.72
N GLU A 142 -11.89 0.09 -11.88
CA GLU A 142 -12.78 1.17 -12.39
C GLU A 142 -14.22 0.72 -12.58
N ASP A 143 -14.46 -0.56 -12.83
CA ASP A 143 -15.79 -1.14 -12.92
C ASP A 143 -16.43 -1.50 -11.57
N GLY A 144 -15.72 -1.22 -10.46
CA GLY A 144 -16.17 -1.48 -9.10
C GLY A 144 -15.90 -2.90 -8.59
N THR A 145 -15.17 -3.72 -9.35
CA THR A 145 -14.72 -5.04 -8.86
C THR A 145 -13.72 -4.87 -7.73
N VAL A 146 -13.90 -5.62 -6.65
CA VAL A 146 -12.96 -5.66 -5.51
C VAL A 146 -12.24 -6.98 -5.50
N GLN A 147 -10.91 -6.93 -5.39
CA GLN A 147 -10.04 -8.09 -5.24
C GLN A 147 -9.31 -8.01 -3.90
N GLU A 148 -9.19 -9.15 -3.26
CA GLU A 148 -8.52 -9.34 -1.98
C GLU A 148 -7.39 -10.34 -2.18
N PHE A 149 -6.15 -9.94 -1.87
CA PHE A 149 -4.98 -10.79 -1.92
C PHE A 149 -4.36 -10.85 -0.53
N ILE A 150 -4.33 -12.05 0.04
CA ILE A 150 -3.79 -12.31 1.38
C ILE A 150 -2.59 -13.24 1.24
N LYS A 151 -1.45 -12.83 1.79
CA LYS A 151 -0.18 -13.55 1.71
C LYS A 151 0.52 -13.61 3.06
N GLU A 152 1.35 -14.64 3.23
CA GLU A 152 2.28 -14.73 4.36
C GLU A 152 3.54 -13.90 4.07
N LYS A 153 3.97 -13.10 5.04
CA LYS A 153 5.18 -12.28 4.93
C LYS A 153 6.42 -13.13 4.58
N ASP A 154 6.54 -14.27 5.24
CA ASP A 154 7.75 -15.10 5.15
C ASP A 154 7.99 -15.65 3.74
N ASP A 155 6.95 -15.79 2.93
CA ASP A 155 7.06 -16.23 1.53
C ASP A 155 7.84 -15.24 0.65
N PHE A 156 8.01 -13.99 1.09
CA PHE A 156 8.63 -12.90 0.31
C PHE A 156 9.92 -12.36 0.91
N LEU A 157 10.41 -12.89 2.04
CA LEU A 157 11.61 -12.39 2.72
C LEU A 157 12.88 -12.61 1.89
N ASP A 158 12.99 -13.73 1.20
CA ASP A 158 14.13 -14.01 0.31
C ASP A 158 14.13 -13.02 -0.86
N ALA A 159 12.99 -12.81 -1.51
CA ALA A 159 12.83 -11.84 -2.59
C ALA A 159 13.09 -10.39 -2.10
N LEU A 160 12.70 -10.05 -0.88
CA LEU A 160 13.02 -8.76 -0.27
C LEU A 160 14.54 -8.59 -0.10
N THR A 161 15.21 -9.61 0.42
CA THR A 161 16.65 -9.58 0.65
C THR A 161 17.41 -9.43 -0.67
N ASP A 162 17.01 -10.16 -1.71
CA ASP A 162 17.60 -10.10 -3.04
C ASP A 162 17.38 -8.72 -3.67
N SER A 163 16.17 -8.17 -3.57
CA SER A 163 15.83 -6.84 -4.09
C SER A 163 16.65 -5.73 -3.44
N VAL A 164 16.86 -5.80 -2.13
CA VAL A 164 17.70 -4.85 -1.39
C VAL A 164 19.17 -4.98 -1.78
N ALA A 165 19.66 -6.21 -1.94
CA ALA A 165 21.04 -6.46 -2.37
C ALA A 165 21.30 -5.92 -3.77
N GLU A 166 20.37 -6.14 -4.70
CA GLU A 166 20.45 -5.62 -6.07
C GLU A 166 20.43 -4.08 -6.10
N TRP A 167 19.49 -3.47 -5.34
CA TRP A 167 19.42 -2.02 -5.23
C TRP A 167 20.72 -1.41 -4.70
N LYS A 168 21.32 -2.01 -3.65
CA LYS A 168 22.60 -1.56 -3.11
C LYS A 168 23.70 -1.64 -4.15
N LYS A 169 23.78 -2.76 -4.88
CA LYS A 169 24.78 -2.95 -5.95
C LYS A 169 24.64 -1.91 -7.05
N GLN A 170 23.41 -1.58 -7.48
CA GLN A 170 23.13 -0.58 -8.50
C GLN A 170 23.47 0.85 -8.04
N ASN A 171 23.41 1.12 -6.73
CA ASN A 171 23.65 2.44 -6.14
C ASN A 171 24.99 2.53 -5.40
N GLU A 172 25.86 1.53 -5.54
CA GLU A 172 27.23 1.61 -5.04
C GLU A 172 28.00 2.72 -5.75
N THR A 173 28.65 3.57 -4.95
CA THR A 173 29.53 4.61 -5.44
C THR A 173 30.95 4.35 -4.95
N ASP A 174 31.94 4.73 -5.75
CA ASP A 174 33.34 4.73 -5.34
C ASP A 174 33.63 5.79 -4.26
N ASN A 175 34.82 5.81 -3.74
CA ASN A 175 35.25 6.76 -2.71
C ASN A 175 35.18 8.25 -3.19
N THR A 176 34.91 8.51 -4.46
CA THR A 176 34.74 9.85 -5.04
C THR A 176 33.26 10.20 -5.29
N GLY A 177 32.32 9.29 -4.95
CA GLY A 177 30.89 9.45 -5.16
C GLY A 177 30.43 9.13 -6.60
N ARG A 178 31.24 8.42 -7.41
CA ARG A 178 30.86 8.00 -8.77
C ARG A 178 30.25 6.60 -8.73
N PRO A 179 29.20 6.34 -9.54
CA PRO A 179 28.62 5.00 -9.64
C PRO A 179 29.65 3.95 -10.09
N ILE A 180 29.71 2.82 -9.41
CA ILE A 180 30.53 1.69 -9.80
C ILE A 180 29.77 0.91 -10.88
N THR A 181 30.33 0.84 -12.09
CA THR A 181 29.79 0.02 -13.18
C THR A 181 30.25 -1.43 -13.00
N HIS A 182 29.32 -2.31 -12.69
CA HIS A 182 29.56 -3.76 -12.70
C HIS A 182 29.37 -4.27 -14.13
N ASN A 183 30.47 -4.65 -14.81
CA ASN A 183 30.43 -5.33 -16.11
C ASN A 183 30.10 -6.81 -15.95
#